data_bbc209adf8dfb6023af03cdcd77122b9
#
_entry.id   bbc209adf8dfb6023af03cdcd77122b9
#
_cell.length_a   1.000
_cell.length_b   1.000
_cell.length_c   1.000
_cell.angle_alpha   90.00
_cell.angle_beta   90.00
_cell.angle_gamma   90.00
#
_symmetry.space_group_name_H-M   'P 1'
#
loop_
_entity.id
_entity.type
_entity.pdbx_description
1 polymer ?
#
loop_
_entity_poly.entity_id
_entity_poly.type
_entity_poly.pdbx_seq_one_letter_code
_entity_poly.pdbx_strand_id
1 'polypeptide(L)'
;TFDKNEEKIRASYSCIGPGREGCKVKPDVLEFGGSPENPAVLISTIPNKTTVECGTSFASPIVTGKLGKMMALSSEISQHMAKTLLIHTAEDSDEYSIEEIGFGFCIDDVTNILNCEDNKVVVLYEGNIAPKQNIELPVLLPDINGLKCNANITWTLSTLSELNPNDVDSYTCNCVEDYFYPHDKHYNYFKNTIHGRKQKAAFAGTDAEKELYDLG
;
A
#
# COMPACT_ATOMS: atom_id res chain seq x y z
N THR A 1 9.67 3.84 -10.80
CA THR A 1 11.13 3.60 -10.84
C THR A 1 11.87 4.72 -10.14
N PHE A 2 12.87 4.39 -9.36
CA PHE A 2 13.72 5.36 -8.66
C PHE A 2 15.20 5.09 -8.88
N ASP A 3 16.02 6.09 -8.60
CA ASP A 3 17.49 6.01 -8.54
C ASP A 3 17.93 5.91 -7.07
N LYS A 4 18.95 5.10 -6.78
CA LYS A 4 19.42 4.80 -5.43
C LYS A 4 20.75 5.52 -5.13
N ASN A 5 20.72 6.83 -5.08
CA ASN A 5 21.84 7.63 -4.56
C ASN A 5 21.38 8.27 -3.25
N GLU A 6 21.77 7.76 -2.10
CA GLU A 6 21.45 8.26 -0.74
C GLU A 6 19.97 8.62 -0.49
N GLU A 7 19.26 9.16 -1.49
CA GLU A 7 17.83 9.47 -1.52
C GLU A 7 17.13 8.73 -2.66
N LYS A 8 15.93 8.20 -2.38
CA LYS A 8 15.09 7.56 -3.39
C LYS A 8 14.41 8.62 -4.25
N ILE A 9 14.90 8.82 -5.47
CA ILE A 9 14.41 9.84 -6.40
C ILE A 9 13.62 9.19 -7.53
N ARG A 10 12.44 9.73 -7.88
CA ARG A 10 11.68 9.26 -9.04
C ARG A 10 12.47 9.50 -10.34
N ALA A 11 12.70 8.45 -11.10
CA ALA A 11 13.37 8.56 -12.38
C ALA A 11 12.53 9.36 -13.39
N SER A 12 13.16 10.24 -14.16
CA SER A 12 12.49 11.16 -15.11
C SER A 12 11.69 10.44 -16.21
N TYR A 13 12.08 9.22 -16.56
CA TYR A 13 11.38 8.39 -17.54
C TYR A 13 10.20 7.61 -16.96
N SER A 14 10.00 7.65 -15.65
CA SER A 14 8.85 6.97 -15.00
C SER A 14 7.56 7.71 -15.32
N CYS A 15 6.58 7.00 -15.88
CA CYS A 15 5.28 7.57 -16.18
C CYS A 15 4.58 8.07 -14.90
N ILE A 16 3.80 9.14 -15.07
CA ILE A 16 2.97 9.74 -14.05
C ILE A 16 1.53 9.28 -14.28
N GLY A 17 0.82 8.97 -13.18
CA GLY A 17 -0.60 8.69 -13.23
C GLY A 17 -1.46 9.87 -13.70
N PRO A 18 -2.76 9.86 -13.43
CA PRO A 18 -3.47 8.80 -12.72
C PRO A 18 -3.64 7.54 -13.55
N GLY A 19 -4.14 6.48 -12.93
CA GLY A 19 -4.66 5.33 -13.65
C GLY A 19 -6.01 5.63 -14.32
N ARG A 20 -6.80 4.59 -14.59
CA ARG A 20 -8.15 4.74 -15.14
C ARG A 20 -9.08 5.39 -14.12
N GLU A 21 -10.13 6.07 -14.61
CA GLU A 21 -11.19 6.61 -13.76
C GLU A 21 -11.76 5.54 -12.80
N GLY A 22 -12.21 5.98 -11.66
CA GLY A 22 -12.85 5.12 -10.66
C GLY A 22 -11.92 4.44 -9.68
N CYS A 23 -10.92 5.14 -9.14
CA CYS A 23 -10.16 4.70 -7.96
C CYS A 23 -8.82 4.03 -8.21
N LYS A 24 -8.00 4.49 -9.14
CA LYS A 24 -6.73 3.79 -9.31
C LYS A 24 -5.54 4.70 -9.20
N VAL A 25 -4.87 4.53 -8.07
CA VAL A 25 -3.52 5.02 -7.88
C VAL A 25 -2.60 4.26 -8.81
N LYS A 26 -1.93 4.97 -9.69
CA LYS A 26 -0.88 4.46 -10.57
C LYS A 26 0.25 5.48 -10.66
N PRO A 27 1.51 5.00 -10.60
CA PRO A 27 1.94 3.61 -10.37
C PRO A 27 1.46 3.07 -9.03
N ASP A 28 1.49 1.74 -8.80
CA ASP A 28 1.19 1.18 -7.47
C ASP A 28 2.31 1.55 -6.49
N VAL A 29 3.56 1.29 -6.86
CA VAL A 29 4.77 1.58 -6.06
C VAL A 29 5.94 1.89 -6.99
N LEU A 30 7.00 2.46 -6.43
CA LEU A 30 8.27 2.62 -7.14
C LEU A 30 9.32 1.63 -6.65
N GLU A 31 10.15 1.16 -7.60
CA GLU A 31 11.27 0.29 -7.36
C GLU A 31 12.49 0.73 -8.19
N PHE A 32 13.68 0.33 -7.80
CA PHE A 32 14.91 0.66 -8.51
C PHE A 32 14.86 0.21 -9.97
N GLY A 33 15.04 1.12 -10.87
CA GLY A 33 15.10 0.86 -12.31
C GLY A 33 16.32 1.48 -12.98
N GLY A 34 17.18 2.08 -12.17
CA GLY A 34 18.41 2.74 -12.61
C GLY A 34 18.19 4.14 -13.18
N SER A 35 19.29 4.83 -13.39
CA SER A 35 19.41 6.08 -14.14
C SER A 35 20.65 6.00 -15.04
N PRO A 36 20.85 6.94 -15.96
CA PRO A 36 22.10 7.00 -16.72
C PRO A 36 23.35 7.09 -15.85
N GLU A 37 23.25 7.75 -14.69
CA GLU A 37 24.34 7.94 -13.72
C GLU A 37 24.51 6.73 -12.80
N ASN A 38 23.43 6.02 -12.53
CA ASN A 38 23.40 4.83 -11.66
C ASN A 38 22.53 3.73 -12.30
N PRO A 39 23.01 3.10 -13.38
CA PRO A 39 22.21 2.14 -14.12
C PRO A 39 22.05 0.82 -13.38
N ALA A 40 20.97 0.10 -13.69
CA ALA A 40 20.78 -1.26 -13.25
C ALA A 40 21.77 -2.20 -13.94
N VAL A 41 22.46 -3.03 -13.15
CA VAL A 41 23.38 -4.06 -13.68
C VAL A 41 22.60 -5.34 -13.94
N LEU A 42 22.64 -5.80 -15.17
CA LEU A 42 21.90 -6.95 -15.65
C LEU A 42 22.84 -8.09 -16.08
N ILE A 43 22.36 -9.32 -15.96
CA ILE A 43 23.05 -10.48 -16.53
C ILE A 43 22.83 -10.48 -18.04
N SER A 44 23.93 -10.46 -18.79
CA SER A 44 23.88 -10.53 -20.25
C SER A 44 23.52 -11.94 -20.72
N THR A 45 22.88 -12.03 -21.88
CA THR A 45 22.70 -13.31 -22.60
C THR A 45 24.04 -13.93 -23.08
N ILE A 46 25.11 -13.13 -23.12
CA ILE A 46 26.45 -13.58 -23.43
C ILE A 46 27.05 -14.13 -22.13
N PRO A 47 27.55 -15.40 -22.11
CA PRO A 47 28.14 -16.01 -20.94
C PRO A 47 29.23 -15.13 -20.29
N ASN A 48 29.22 -15.04 -18.97
CA ASN A 48 30.19 -14.29 -18.15
C ASN A 48 30.28 -12.79 -18.47
N LYS A 49 29.22 -12.22 -19.01
CA LYS A 49 29.12 -10.76 -19.22
C LYS A 49 27.91 -10.15 -18.49
N THR A 50 28.06 -8.92 -18.08
CA THR A 50 26.98 -8.07 -17.60
C THR A 50 26.73 -6.95 -18.61
N THR A 51 25.54 -6.39 -18.57
CA THR A 51 25.18 -5.17 -19.27
C THR A 51 24.57 -4.20 -18.28
N VAL A 52 24.49 -2.93 -18.62
CA VAL A 52 23.88 -1.89 -17.80
C VAL A 52 22.77 -1.22 -18.60
N GLU A 53 21.65 -0.99 -17.93
CA GLU A 53 20.47 -0.38 -18.52
C GLU A 53 19.68 0.40 -17.47
N CYS A 54 18.73 1.21 -17.92
CA CYS A 54 17.74 1.82 -17.04
C CYS A 54 16.34 1.74 -17.66
N GLY A 55 15.34 1.60 -16.81
CA GLY A 55 13.94 1.53 -17.27
C GLY A 55 12.99 0.90 -16.27
N THR A 56 11.71 1.23 -16.41
CA THR A 56 10.63 0.62 -15.61
C THR A 56 10.51 -0.88 -15.86
N SER A 57 10.95 -1.36 -17.02
CA SER A 57 11.01 -2.79 -17.36
C SER A 57 11.95 -3.59 -16.48
N PHE A 58 12.90 -2.94 -15.81
CA PHE A 58 13.83 -3.58 -14.87
C PHE A 58 13.35 -3.48 -13.43
N ALA A 59 12.61 -2.42 -13.08
CA ALA A 59 11.98 -2.29 -11.78
C ALA A 59 10.86 -3.31 -11.56
N SER A 60 10.02 -3.57 -12.57
CA SER A 60 8.88 -4.47 -12.46
C SER A 60 9.24 -5.91 -12.05
N PRO A 61 10.25 -6.58 -12.66
CA PRO A 61 10.67 -7.91 -12.21
C PRO A 61 11.24 -7.92 -10.78
N ILE A 62 11.86 -6.84 -10.32
CA ILE A 62 12.34 -6.74 -8.93
C ILE A 62 11.14 -6.77 -7.97
N VAL A 63 10.10 -6.00 -8.25
CA VAL A 63 8.84 -6.05 -7.47
C VAL A 63 8.25 -7.45 -7.49
N THR A 64 8.19 -8.09 -8.66
CA THR A 64 7.69 -9.47 -8.79
C THR A 64 8.52 -10.45 -7.96
N GLY A 65 9.84 -10.29 -7.96
CA GLY A 65 10.76 -11.10 -7.13
C GLY A 65 10.52 -10.90 -5.64
N LYS A 66 10.26 -9.66 -5.19
CA LYS A 66 9.89 -9.34 -3.81
C LYS A 66 8.59 -10.04 -3.39
N LEU A 67 7.55 -10.00 -4.24
CA LEU A 67 6.29 -10.71 -4.00
C LEU A 67 6.51 -12.23 -3.90
N GLY A 68 7.26 -12.80 -4.85
CA GLY A 68 7.63 -14.24 -4.83
C GLY A 68 8.40 -14.63 -3.59
N LYS A 69 9.32 -13.77 -3.10
CA LYS A 69 10.06 -14.02 -1.86
C LYS A 69 9.13 -14.04 -0.64
N MET A 70 8.18 -13.13 -0.53
CA MET A 70 7.20 -13.13 0.57
C MET A 70 6.35 -14.40 0.57
N MET A 71 5.84 -14.81 -0.58
CA MET A 71 5.06 -16.05 -0.72
C MET A 71 5.89 -17.30 -0.40
N ALA A 72 7.20 -17.29 -0.67
CA ALA A 72 8.11 -18.39 -0.35
C ALA A 72 8.44 -18.48 1.15
N LEU A 73 8.37 -17.36 1.87
CA LEU A 73 8.64 -17.31 3.31
C LEU A 73 7.47 -17.84 4.17
N SER A 74 6.25 -17.79 3.66
CA SER A 74 5.06 -18.31 4.35
C SER A 74 4.02 -18.82 3.36
N SER A 75 3.58 -20.06 3.54
CA SER A 75 2.49 -20.67 2.75
C SER A 75 1.13 -20.00 2.98
N GLU A 76 0.98 -19.24 4.06
CA GLU A 76 -0.25 -18.52 4.39
C GLU A 76 -0.40 -17.22 3.59
N ILE A 77 0.68 -16.75 2.94
CA ILE A 77 0.66 -15.51 2.17
C ILE A 77 0.24 -15.80 0.74
N SER A 78 -0.98 -15.43 0.41
CA SER A 78 -1.48 -15.46 -0.97
C SER A 78 -0.80 -14.37 -1.82
N GLN A 79 -0.91 -14.49 -3.14
CA GLN A 79 -0.43 -13.47 -4.08
C GLN A 79 -1.05 -12.09 -3.79
N HIS A 80 -2.33 -12.08 -3.43
CA HIS A 80 -3.06 -10.84 -3.12
C HIS A 80 -2.58 -10.22 -1.82
N MET A 81 -2.41 -11.03 -0.77
CA MET A 81 -1.83 -10.60 0.49
C MET A 81 -0.42 -10.05 0.32
N ALA A 82 0.44 -10.71 -0.46
CA ALA A 82 1.80 -10.24 -0.73
C ALA A 82 1.80 -8.85 -1.37
N LYS A 83 0.93 -8.62 -2.35
CA LYS A 83 0.77 -7.29 -2.97
C LYS A 83 0.27 -6.25 -1.98
N THR A 84 -0.70 -6.59 -1.16
CA THR A 84 -1.26 -5.68 -0.14
C THR A 84 -0.20 -5.29 0.88
N LEU A 85 0.57 -6.27 1.36
CA LEU A 85 1.68 -6.04 2.30
C LEU A 85 2.77 -5.13 1.70
N LEU A 86 3.14 -5.37 0.45
CA LEU A 86 4.14 -4.55 -0.22
C LEU A 86 3.70 -3.09 -0.33
N ILE A 87 2.43 -2.86 -0.65
CA ILE A 87 1.85 -1.51 -0.70
C ILE A 87 1.77 -0.90 0.71
N HIS A 88 1.34 -1.69 1.71
CA HIS A 88 1.20 -1.24 3.10
C HIS A 88 2.52 -0.74 3.69
N THR A 89 3.62 -1.37 3.30
CA THR A 89 4.96 -1.06 3.81
C THR A 89 5.76 -0.12 2.92
N ALA A 90 5.20 0.31 1.79
CA ALA A 90 5.86 1.26 0.92
C ALA A 90 6.16 2.58 1.66
N GLU A 91 7.35 3.11 1.42
CA GLU A 91 7.83 4.34 2.04
C GLU A 91 7.33 5.55 1.26
N ASP A 92 6.43 6.31 1.88
CA ASP A 92 5.90 7.54 1.29
C ASP A 92 6.93 8.67 1.32
N SER A 93 6.74 9.69 0.49
CA SER A 93 7.55 10.89 0.43
C SER A 93 6.68 12.12 0.22
N ASP A 94 6.88 13.13 1.05
CA ASP A 94 6.15 14.40 0.94
C ASP A 94 6.59 15.24 -0.27
N GLU A 95 7.70 14.87 -0.93
CA GLU A 95 8.24 15.58 -2.09
C GLU A 95 7.50 15.28 -3.39
N TYR A 96 6.80 14.14 -3.45
CA TYR A 96 6.14 13.67 -4.66
C TYR A 96 4.63 13.53 -4.49
N SER A 97 3.90 13.76 -5.58
CA SER A 97 2.46 13.48 -5.59
C SER A 97 2.20 11.97 -5.68
N ILE A 98 0.98 11.57 -5.29
CA ILE A 98 0.54 10.18 -5.41
C ILE A 98 0.54 9.68 -6.86
N GLU A 99 0.36 10.58 -7.83
CA GLU A 99 0.39 10.25 -9.24
C GLU A 99 1.81 9.96 -9.74
N GLU A 100 2.83 10.47 -9.04
CA GLU A 100 4.23 10.28 -9.37
C GLU A 100 4.82 9.02 -8.76
N ILE A 101 4.50 8.73 -7.49
CA ILE A 101 5.12 7.62 -6.76
C ILE A 101 4.15 6.52 -6.33
N GLY A 102 2.85 6.71 -6.53
CA GLY A 102 1.84 5.79 -6.04
C GLY A 102 1.79 5.76 -4.53
N PHE A 103 1.82 4.58 -3.94
CA PHE A 103 1.87 4.40 -2.49
C PHE A 103 3.27 4.58 -1.90
N GLY A 104 4.28 4.83 -2.73
CA GLY A 104 5.63 5.12 -2.31
C GLY A 104 6.69 4.19 -2.86
N PHE A 105 7.86 4.22 -2.25
CA PHE A 105 9.02 3.41 -2.63
C PHE A 105 8.98 2.05 -1.95
N CYS A 106 9.24 0.99 -2.72
CA CYS A 106 9.37 -0.35 -2.15
C CYS A 106 10.48 -0.41 -1.12
N ILE A 107 10.22 -1.12 -0.01
CA ILE A 107 11.27 -1.43 0.96
C ILE A 107 12.32 -2.36 0.36
N ASP A 108 13.55 -2.23 0.81
CA ASP A 108 14.67 -3.00 0.26
C ASP A 108 14.58 -4.48 0.63
N ASP A 109 14.30 -4.80 1.88
CA ASP A 109 14.21 -6.19 2.36
C ASP A 109 12.81 -6.55 2.85
N VAL A 110 12.11 -7.36 2.06
CA VAL A 110 10.76 -7.85 2.37
C VAL A 110 10.70 -8.82 3.54
N THR A 111 11.84 -9.35 4.02
CA THR A 111 11.82 -10.20 5.23
C THR A 111 11.42 -9.40 6.47
N ASN A 112 11.68 -8.10 6.48
CA ASN A 112 11.30 -7.20 7.55
C ASN A 112 9.77 -6.93 7.61
N ILE A 113 9.05 -7.24 6.53
CA ILE A 113 7.57 -7.14 6.52
C ILE A 113 6.95 -8.18 7.45
N LEU A 114 7.53 -9.37 7.50
CA LEU A 114 7.00 -10.51 8.27
C LEU A 114 7.42 -10.49 9.73
N ASN A 115 8.37 -9.65 10.08
CA ASN A 115 8.88 -9.50 11.44
C ASN A 115 8.56 -8.09 11.95
N CYS A 116 7.51 -7.98 12.75
CA CYS A 116 7.17 -6.71 13.40
C CYS A 116 8.15 -6.39 14.52
N GLU A 117 8.40 -5.11 14.74
CA GLU A 117 9.02 -4.62 15.98
C GLU A 117 8.10 -4.88 17.17
N ASP A 118 8.66 -4.97 18.38
CA ASP A 118 7.94 -5.32 19.61
C ASP A 118 6.74 -4.39 19.93
N ASN A 119 6.74 -3.17 19.38
CA ASN A 119 5.69 -2.18 19.58
C ASN A 119 4.69 -2.08 18.41
N LYS A 120 4.77 -2.99 17.45
CA LYS A 120 3.90 -3.03 16.27
C LYS A 120 3.18 -4.36 16.15
N VAL A 121 1.95 -4.30 15.67
CA VAL A 121 1.16 -5.47 15.30
C VAL A 121 0.67 -5.28 13.88
N VAL A 122 0.91 -6.28 13.04
CA VAL A 122 0.35 -6.35 11.69
C VAL A 122 -0.67 -7.49 11.65
N VAL A 123 -1.89 -7.16 11.29
CA VAL A 123 -2.97 -8.15 11.16
C VAL A 123 -3.40 -8.19 9.71
N LEU A 124 -3.47 -9.37 9.15
CA LEU A 124 -3.92 -9.61 7.78
C LEU A 124 -5.28 -10.28 7.81
N TYR A 125 -6.19 -9.72 7.04
CA TYR A 125 -7.49 -10.32 6.77
C TYR A 125 -7.61 -10.58 5.28
N GLU A 126 -8.00 -11.78 4.91
CA GLU A 126 -8.36 -12.12 3.53
C GLU A 126 -9.73 -12.77 3.52
N GLY A 127 -10.59 -12.41 2.58
CA GLY A 127 -11.93 -12.93 2.49
C GLY A 127 -12.66 -12.48 1.25
N ASN A 128 -13.88 -12.95 1.10
CA ASN A 128 -14.75 -12.59 0.00
C ASN A 128 -15.96 -11.83 0.55
N ILE A 129 -16.31 -10.74 -0.13
CA ILE A 129 -17.50 -9.94 0.18
C ILE A 129 -18.42 -9.91 -1.04
N ALA A 130 -19.68 -10.23 -0.85
CA ALA A 130 -20.66 -10.09 -1.91
C ALA A 130 -21.18 -8.66 -2.01
N PRO A 131 -21.66 -8.21 -3.17
CA PRO A 131 -22.25 -6.89 -3.33
C PRO A 131 -23.34 -6.60 -2.29
N LYS A 132 -23.32 -5.39 -1.72
CA LYS A 132 -24.26 -4.93 -0.67
C LYS A 132 -24.11 -5.65 0.67
N GLN A 133 -23.01 -6.34 0.91
CA GLN A 133 -22.67 -6.90 2.22
C GLN A 133 -21.64 -6.01 2.93
N ASN A 134 -21.67 -6.07 4.27
CA ASN A 134 -20.66 -5.45 5.11
C ASN A 134 -19.90 -6.56 5.85
N ILE A 135 -18.61 -6.36 6.05
CA ILE A 135 -17.77 -7.19 6.90
C ILE A 135 -17.20 -6.29 8.00
N GLU A 136 -17.35 -6.71 9.25
CA GLU A 136 -16.72 -6.06 10.38
C GLU A 136 -15.43 -6.80 10.74
N LEU A 137 -14.33 -6.07 10.80
CA LEU A 137 -13.03 -6.61 11.15
C LEU A 137 -12.57 -5.99 12.46
N PRO A 138 -12.31 -6.77 13.52
CA PRO A 138 -11.84 -6.23 14.77
C PRO A 138 -10.41 -5.71 14.63
N VAL A 139 -10.16 -4.50 15.11
CA VAL A 139 -8.80 -3.99 15.26
C VAL A 139 -8.24 -4.54 16.57
N LEU A 140 -7.26 -5.43 16.48
CA LEU A 140 -6.61 -6.02 17.64
C LEU A 140 -5.63 -5.00 18.23
N LEU A 141 -5.96 -4.46 19.38
CA LEU A 141 -5.07 -3.60 20.14
C LEU A 141 -4.34 -4.44 21.22
N PRO A 142 -3.06 -4.16 21.48
CA PRO A 142 -2.35 -4.81 22.57
C PRO A 142 -3.02 -4.46 23.91
N ASP A 143 -3.07 -5.43 24.84
CA ASP A 143 -3.51 -5.16 26.20
C ASP A 143 -2.42 -4.38 26.95
N ILE A 144 -2.68 -3.12 27.18
CA ILE A 144 -1.74 -2.20 27.83
C ILE A 144 -2.02 -2.03 29.33
N ASN A 145 -2.76 -2.96 29.95
CA ASN A 145 -2.98 -2.99 31.40
C ASN A 145 -3.44 -1.63 31.99
N GLY A 146 -4.34 -0.94 31.29
CA GLY A 146 -4.91 0.34 31.72
C GLY A 146 -3.97 1.55 31.54
N LEU A 147 -2.84 1.40 30.87
CA LEU A 147 -2.00 2.53 30.50
C LEU A 147 -2.66 3.29 29.34
N LYS A 148 -2.76 4.60 29.49
CA LYS A 148 -3.16 5.47 28.37
C LYS A 148 -1.97 5.62 27.45
N CYS A 149 -2.12 5.23 26.20
CA CYS A 149 -1.12 5.44 25.16
C CYS A 149 -1.76 5.93 23.89
N ASN A 150 -0.96 6.59 23.05
CA ASN A 150 -1.37 6.92 21.69
C ASN A 150 -1.04 5.73 20.80
N ALA A 151 -2.04 5.25 20.04
CA ALA A 151 -1.85 4.23 19.04
C ALA A 151 -2.02 4.85 17.64
N ASN A 152 -1.09 4.54 16.74
CA ASN A 152 -1.22 4.86 15.33
C ASN A 152 -1.76 3.64 14.62
N ILE A 153 -2.91 3.77 13.97
CA ILE A 153 -3.54 2.72 13.20
C ILE A 153 -3.41 3.07 11.72
N THR A 154 -2.78 2.20 10.96
CA THR A 154 -2.68 2.31 9.51
C THR A 154 -3.28 1.05 8.90
N TRP A 155 -4.15 1.21 7.92
CA TRP A 155 -4.72 0.08 7.20
C TRP A 155 -4.60 0.27 5.70
N THR A 156 -4.52 -0.84 4.99
CA THR A 156 -4.52 -0.89 3.53
C THR A 156 -5.58 -1.88 3.09
N LEU A 157 -6.54 -1.39 2.32
CA LEU A 157 -7.58 -2.21 1.72
C LEU A 157 -7.23 -2.47 0.26
N SER A 158 -7.16 -3.73 -0.11
CA SER A 158 -6.93 -4.15 -1.48
C SER A 158 -8.03 -5.11 -1.92
N THR A 159 -8.62 -4.83 -3.07
CA THR A 159 -9.75 -5.60 -3.60
C THR A 159 -9.48 -6.10 -5.00
N LEU A 160 -9.98 -7.30 -5.28
CA LEU A 160 -10.11 -7.83 -6.63
C LEU A 160 -11.59 -7.83 -7.00
N SER A 161 -11.96 -7.03 -7.97
CA SER A 161 -13.33 -7.00 -8.49
C SER A 161 -13.41 -7.64 -9.86
N GLU A 162 -14.61 -8.05 -10.25
CA GLU A 162 -14.89 -8.42 -11.62
C GLU A 162 -14.62 -7.25 -12.56
N LEU A 163 -14.18 -7.57 -13.77
CA LEU A 163 -13.84 -6.61 -14.79
C LEU A 163 -14.81 -6.68 -15.94
N ASN A 164 -15.25 -5.54 -16.44
CA ASN A 164 -16.02 -5.43 -17.68
C ASN A 164 -15.12 -4.89 -18.80
N PRO A 165 -14.52 -5.75 -19.62
CA PRO A 165 -13.60 -5.31 -20.68
C PRO A 165 -14.29 -4.54 -21.82
N ASN A 166 -15.61 -4.59 -21.90
CA ASN A 166 -16.39 -3.95 -22.96
C ASN A 166 -16.81 -2.52 -22.63
N ASP A 167 -16.60 -2.08 -21.40
CA ASP A 167 -16.97 -0.74 -20.94
C ASP A 167 -15.80 -0.11 -20.16
N VAL A 168 -15.24 0.94 -20.73
CA VAL A 168 -14.06 1.62 -20.15
C VAL A 168 -14.43 2.35 -18.87
N ASP A 169 -15.62 2.94 -18.81
CA ASP A 169 -16.08 3.73 -17.66
C ASP A 169 -16.49 2.84 -16.48
N SER A 170 -17.02 1.64 -16.79
CA SER A 170 -17.41 0.63 -15.80
C SER A 170 -16.46 -0.58 -15.78
N TYR A 171 -15.21 -0.39 -16.15
CA TYR A 171 -14.23 -1.49 -16.23
C TYR A 171 -14.08 -2.26 -14.91
N THR A 172 -14.09 -1.57 -13.77
CA THR A 172 -14.14 -2.18 -12.44
C THR A 172 -15.57 -2.20 -11.96
N CYS A 173 -16.17 -3.38 -11.86
CA CYS A 173 -17.61 -3.55 -11.61
C CYS A 173 -18.04 -3.23 -10.19
N ASN A 174 -17.12 -3.33 -9.22
CA ASN A 174 -17.41 -3.14 -7.79
C ASN A 174 -16.30 -2.33 -7.13
N CYS A 175 -16.66 -1.57 -6.09
CA CYS A 175 -15.73 -0.95 -5.16
C CYS A 175 -16.11 -1.33 -3.73
N VAL A 176 -15.14 -1.23 -2.82
CA VAL A 176 -15.35 -1.42 -1.38
C VAL A 176 -15.04 -0.10 -0.70
N GLU A 177 -15.92 0.31 0.19
CA GLU A 177 -15.72 1.47 1.06
C GLU A 177 -15.40 0.97 2.46
N ASP A 178 -14.52 1.68 3.15
CA ASP A 178 -14.11 1.37 4.51
C ASP A 178 -14.61 2.43 5.48
N TYR A 179 -14.99 1.98 6.67
CA TYR A 179 -15.43 2.82 7.78
C TYR A 179 -14.72 2.37 9.05
N PHE A 180 -14.11 3.29 9.76
CA PHE A 180 -13.49 3.02 11.04
C PHE A 180 -14.40 3.47 12.20
N TYR A 181 -14.69 2.52 13.09
CA TYR A 181 -15.45 2.77 14.32
C TYR A 181 -14.54 2.59 15.52
N PRO A 182 -14.14 3.67 16.22
CA PRO A 182 -13.21 3.56 17.35
C PRO A 182 -13.82 2.92 18.60
N HIS A 183 -15.12 2.69 18.63
CA HIS A 183 -15.81 2.02 19.71
C HIS A 183 -17.13 1.37 19.23
N ASP A 184 -17.74 0.54 20.09
CA ASP A 184 -18.94 -0.26 19.84
C ASP A 184 -20.23 0.54 19.50
N LYS A 185 -20.23 1.85 19.71
CA LYS A 185 -21.38 2.73 19.38
C LYS A 185 -21.47 3.11 17.90
N HIS A 186 -20.57 2.63 17.07
CA HIS A 186 -20.56 2.83 15.62
C HIS A 186 -20.58 4.32 15.17
N TYR A 187 -19.94 5.20 15.94
CA TYR A 187 -19.75 6.57 15.49
C TYR A 187 -18.57 6.66 14.51
N ASN A 188 -18.82 7.23 13.36
CA ASN A 188 -17.76 7.50 12.38
C ASN A 188 -17.22 8.92 12.57
N TYR A 189 -16.06 9.04 13.19
CA TYR A 189 -15.41 10.32 13.44
C TYR A 189 -14.58 10.83 12.26
N PHE A 190 -14.36 10.00 11.26
CA PHE A 190 -13.44 10.32 10.18
C PHE A 190 -14.17 10.46 8.86
N LYS A 191 -13.78 11.47 8.07
CA LYS A 191 -14.22 11.55 6.69
C LYS A 191 -13.50 10.48 5.88
N ASN A 192 -14.26 9.69 5.15
CA ASN A 192 -13.69 8.77 4.18
C ASN A 192 -12.95 9.57 3.12
N THR A 193 -11.66 9.34 3.01
CA THR A 193 -10.86 9.85 1.92
C THR A 193 -10.56 8.68 0.98
N ILE A 194 -11.28 8.66 -0.12
CA ILE A 194 -11.25 7.58 -1.13
C ILE A 194 -9.89 7.47 -1.84
N HIS A 195 -8.95 8.33 -1.60
CA HIS A 195 -7.68 8.38 -2.32
C HIS A 195 -6.47 8.33 -1.39
N GLY A 196 -6.05 7.20 -1.21
CA GLY A 196 -4.83 6.51 -0.97
C GLY A 196 -3.55 7.26 -0.64
N ARG A 197 -3.53 8.26 0.18
CA ARG A 197 -2.37 8.65 0.96
C ARG A 197 -2.75 8.73 2.41
N LYS A 198 -1.77 8.52 3.32
CA LYS A 198 -1.85 8.82 4.75
C LYS A 198 -2.33 10.26 4.96
N GLN A 199 -3.60 10.53 4.69
CA GLN A 199 -4.19 11.79 5.07
C GLN A 199 -4.56 11.67 6.54
N LYS A 200 -4.16 12.63 7.35
CA LYS A 200 -4.67 12.77 8.71
C LYS A 200 -6.19 12.80 8.60
N ALA A 201 -6.84 11.81 9.18
CA ALA A 201 -8.28 11.76 9.22
C ALA A 201 -8.79 13.05 9.88
N ALA A 202 -9.65 13.78 9.17
CA ALA A 202 -10.26 14.95 9.74
C ALA A 202 -11.50 14.51 10.50
N PHE A 203 -11.64 14.96 11.75
CA PHE A 203 -12.86 14.72 12.53
C PHE A 203 -14.10 15.22 11.76
N ALA A 204 -15.10 14.39 11.61
CA ALA A 204 -16.32 14.67 10.87
C ALA A 204 -17.60 14.59 11.72
N GLY A 205 -17.47 14.28 13.01
CA GLY A 205 -18.57 14.12 13.94
C GLY A 205 -19.14 15.44 14.48
N THR A 206 -20.17 15.33 15.30
CA THR A 206 -20.76 16.44 16.06
C THR A 206 -19.88 16.85 17.25
N ASP A 207 -20.13 18.01 17.86
CA ASP A 207 -19.38 18.46 19.03
C ASP A 207 -19.45 17.46 20.21
N ALA A 208 -20.58 16.79 20.39
CA ALA A 208 -20.74 15.76 21.43
C ALA A 208 -19.92 14.50 21.14
N GLU A 209 -19.77 14.13 19.88
CA GLU A 209 -18.91 13.01 19.46
C GLU A 209 -17.43 13.36 19.57
N LYS A 210 -17.08 14.64 19.36
CA LYS A 210 -15.74 15.15 19.57
C LYS A 210 -15.33 15.09 21.04
N GLU A 211 -16.22 15.48 21.95
CA GLU A 211 -15.98 15.33 23.40
C GLU A 211 -15.73 13.87 23.80
N LEU A 212 -16.48 12.94 23.25
CA LEU A 212 -16.28 11.49 23.46
C LEU A 212 -14.94 10.99 22.88
N TYR A 213 -14.54 11.51 21.75
CA TYR A 213 -13.26 11.21 21.10
C TYR A 213 -12.06 11.75 21.92
N ASP A 214 -12.19 12.96 22.47
CA ASP A 214 -11.15 13.60 23.29
C ASP A 214 -11.03 12.98 24.72
N LEU A 215 -12.04 12.21 25.13
CA LEU A 215 -12.08 11.50 26.43
C LEU A 215 -11.58 10.04 26.34
N GLY A 216 -11.42 9.47 25.15
CA GLY A 216 -10.96 8.09 24.90
C GLY A 216 -9.47 8.01 24.66
#